data_903b5bce45a7bc4a7b495937bc0a861d
#
_entry.id   903b5bce45a7bc4a7b495937bc0a861d
#
_cell.length_a   1.000
_cell.length_b   1.000
_cell.length_c   1.000
_cell.angle_alpha   90.00
_cell.angle_beta   90.00
_cell.angle_gamma   90.00
#
_symmetry.space_group_name_H-M   'P 1'
#
loop_
_entity.id
_entity.type
_entity.pdbx_description
1 polymer ?
#
loop_
_entity_poly.entity_id
_entity_poly.type
_entity_poly.pdbx_seq_one_letter_code
_entity_poly.pdbx_strand_id
1 'polypeptide(L)'
;MKQRTYIAIDLKSFYASVECRERGLDPMDTNLVVADESRTDKTICLAVTPSLKSYGISGRGRLFEVKQRVKEANAGRRHDAPRRRLEGKSHFFSELQANPELEIDFIIAPPRMAYYMEYSTRIYEVYMKYIAPEDIVVYSIDEVFMDVTDYLNTYKMSAHDLAMKIILDVIETTGITATAGIGTNLFLCKVAMDIVAKHIPADKNGVRIAELDEMSYRKTMWTHQPLTDFWRVGRGIAKKLEENGMFTMGDVARCSERDEDLLYKLFGKNAELLIDHAWGWEPTTIEAIKAYRPSTNSLGSGQVLHCPYEAEKAKLVLREMTDMLTLDLVDKGLVTDQIVVTVGYDIENLTDPKRRAKYHGAIVKDGYGRQIPKHSHGTINLDGHTSSTKKIMCAVSELFDRIVDKSLLIRRLNVTANHIIPESSAPQKNAGYEQLDLFTDYAALQAKQEQEQRELEREKKMQKAMLTIKKKYGKNAILKAMNLEEGATAKDRNAQIGGHKA
;
A
#
# COMPACT_ATOMS: atom_id res chain seq x y z
N MET A 1 -6.37 -32.91 12.18
CA MET A 1 -7.02 -31.70 11.62
C MET A 1 -7.52 -32.03 10.23
N LYS A 2 -8.65 -31.48 9.79
CA LYS A 2 -9.16 -31.64 8.43
C LYS A 2 -8.15 -30.94 7.48
N GLN A 3 -7.70 -31.63 6.44
CA GLN A 3 -6.83 -31.02 5.42
C GLN A 3 -7.62 -29.91 4.73
N ARG A 4 -7.08 -28.69 4.74
CA ARG A 4 -7.72 -27.52 4.09
C ARG A 4 -7.19 -27.35 2.68
N THR A 5 -7.97 -26.68 1.85
CA THR A 5 -7.58 -26.28 0.48
C THR A 5 -7.93 -24.81 0.28
N TYR A 6 -6.92 -24.02 -0.08
CA TYR A 6 -7.05 -22.60 -0.34
C TYR A 6 -6.74 -22.30 -1.79
N ILE A 7 -7.44 -21.31 -2.34
CA ILE A 7 -7.15 -20.73 -3.66
C ILE A 7 -6.79 -19.26 -3.43
N ALA A 8 -5.66 -18.81 -3.98
CA ALA A 8 -5.32 -17.41 -4.14
C ALA A 8 -5.51 -17.02 -5.61
N ILE A 9 -6.12 -15.86 -5.89
CA ILE A 9 -6.30 -15.33 -7.25
C ILE A 9 -5.74 -13.91 -7.30
N ASP A 10 -4.91 -13.62 -8.34
CA ASP A 10 -4.33 -12.31 -8.65
C ASP A 10 -4.71 -11.89 -10.07
N LEU A 11 -5.33 -10.72 -10.21
CA LEU A 11 -5.77 -10.18 -11.49
C LEU A 11 -4.58 -9.61 -12.27
N LYS A 12 -4.39 -10.08 -13.48
CA LYS A 12 -3.18 -9.79 -14.26
C LYS A 12 -3.09 -8.31 -14.66
N SER A 13 -2.07 -7.62 -14.15
CA SER A 13 -1.82 -6.18 -14.42
C SER A 13 -3.08 -5.31 -14.26
N PHE A 14 -3.83 -5.52 -13.21
CA PHE A 14 -5.22 -5.11 -13.02
C PHE A 14 -5.55 -3.72 -13.56
N TYR A 15 -4.91 -2.66 -13.07
CA TYR A 15 -5.23 -1.29 -13.51
C TYR A 15 -5.00 -1.09 -15.02
N ALA A 16 -3.93 -1.66 -15.56
CA ALA A 16 -3.65 -1.57 -17.00
C ALA A 16 -4.67 -2.37 -17.82
N SER A 17 -5.11 -3.51 -17.30
CA SER A 17 -6.15 -4.33 -17.94
C SER A 17 -7.50 -3.62 -17.95
N VAL A 18 -7.89 -2.96 -16.86
CA VAL A 18 -9.09 -2.11 -16.81
C VAL A 18 -9.00 -0.99 -17.86
N GLU A 19 -7.87 -0.28 -17.95
CA GLU A 19 -7.69 0.80 -18.90
C GLU A 19 -7.70 0.32 -20.37
N CYS A 20 -7.20 -0.88 -20.65
CA CYS A 20 -7.31 -1.49 -21.98
C CYS A 20 -8.79 -1.81 -22.30
N ARG A 21 -9.49 -2.51 -21.40
CA ARG A 21 -10.89 -2.90 -21.64
C ARG A 21 -11.80 -1.71 -21.88
N GLU A 22 -11.62 -0.63 -21.14
CA GLU A 22 -12.38 0.61 -21.34
C GLU A 22 -12.15 1.30 -22.69
N ARG A 23 -11.01 1.00 -23.32
CA ARG A 23 -10.67 1.50 -24.67
C ARG A 23 -11.02 0.51 -25.78
N GLY A 24 -11.66 -0.63 -25.43
CA GLY A 24 -11.92 -1.71 -26.40
C GLY A 24 -10.65 -2.45 -26.86
N LEU A 25 -9.57 -2.37 -26.08
CA LEU A 25 -8.27 -2.99 -26.39
C LEU A 25 -8.07 -4.30 -25.64
N ASP A 26 -7.26 -5.19 -26.21
CA ASP A 26 -6.84 -6.41 -25.51
C ASP A 26 -5.66 -6.14 -24.57
N PRO A 27 -5.82 -6.36 -23.23
CA PRO A 27 -4.74 -6.18 -22.27
C PRO A 27 -3.50 -7.05 -22.54
N MET A 28 -3.67 -8.18 -23.22
CA MET A 28 -2.58 -9.11 -23.52
C MET A 28 -1.78 -8.70 -24.74
N ASP A 29 -2.37 -7.94 -25.65
CA ASP A 29 -1.74 -7.49 -26.90
C ASP A 29 -1.30 -6.03 -26.89
N THR A 30 -1.89 -5.19 -26.01
CA THR A 30 -1.67 -3.74 -26.04
C THR A 30 -0.56 -3.32 -25.09
N ASN A 31 0.38 -2.50 -25.57
CA ASN A 31 1.37 -1.82 -24.74
C ASN A 31 0.76 -0.61 -24.06
N LEU A 32 0.53 -0.70 -22.75
CA LEU A 32 -0.07 0.39 -21.97
C LEU A 32 0.55 0.45 -20.55
N VAL A 33 0.72 1.67 -20.06
CA VAL A 33 1.08 1.93 -18.66
C VAL A 33 0.06 2.86 -18.03
N VAL A 34 -0.22 2.64 -16.73
CA VAL A 34 -1.03 3.55 -15.91
C VAL A 34 -0.11 4.47 -15.13
N ALA A 35 -0.06 5.74 -15.50
CA ALA A 35 0.80 6.74 -14.87
C ALA A 35 0.20 8.15 -14.98
N ASP A 36 0.48 9.01 -14.00
CA ASP A 36 0.05 10.41 -14.00
C ASP A 36 1.14 11.31 -14.55
N GLU A 37 1.13 11.57 -15.85
CA GLU A 37 2.08 12.47 -16.54
C GLU A 37 1.96 13.92 -16.06
N SER A 38 0.81 14.35 -15.52
CA SER A 38 0.63 15.73 -15.07
C SER A 38 1.54 16.08 -13.87
N ARG A 39 2.13 15.08 -13.21
CA ARG A 39 3.07 15.28 -12.10
C ARG A 39 4.50 15.49 -12.59
N THR A 40 5.16 14.44 -12.96
CA THR A 40 6.53 14.45 -13.53
C THR A 40 6.84 13.06 -14.11
N ASP A 41 7.83 12.96 -14.98
CA ASP A 41 8.35 11.66 -15.46
C ASP A 41 8.91 10.75 -14.33
N LYS A 42 9.11 11.29 -13.11
CA LYS A 42 9.52 10.51 -11.95
C LYS A 42 8.33 9.84 -11.24
N THR A 43 7.10 10.00 -11.75
CA THR A 43 5.91 9.30 -11.21
C THR A 43 6.08 7.79 -11.30
N ILE A 44 5.55 7.08 -10.31
CA ILE A 44 5.52 5.62 -10.32
C ILE A 44 4.37 5.18 -11.22
N CYS A 45 4.64 4.23 -12.12
CA CYS A 45 3.61 3.55 -12.87
C CYS A 45 2.87 2.59 -11.94
N LEU A 46 1.54 2.69 -11.89
CA LEU A 46 0.70 1.85 -11.05
C LEU A 46 0.57 0.44 -11.62
N ALA A 47 0.54 0.32 -12.95
CA ALA A 47 0.52 -0.94 -13.64
C ALA A 47 1.12 -0.79 -15.05
N VAL A 48 1.60 -1.91 -15.57
CA VAL A 48 2.16 -2.08 -16.91
C VAL A 48 1.55 -3.34 -17.51
N THR A 49 1.11 -3.30 -18.77
CA THR A 49 0.55 -4.47 -19.44
C THR A 49 1.56 -5.61 -19.61
N PRO A 50 1.11 -6.86 -19.73
CA PRO A 50 1.99 -8.00 -19.95
C PRO A 50 2.85 -7.87 -21.21
N SER A 51 2.29 -7.37 -22.31
CA SER A 51 3.01 -7.13 -23.57
C SER A 51 4.16 -6.14 -23.37
N LEU A 52 3.92 -5.04 -22.68
CA LEU A 52 4.97 -4.04 -22.44
C LEU A 52 6.02 -4.55 -21.43
N LYS A 53 5.65 -5.40 -20.46
CA LYS A 53 6.60 -6.08 -19.55
C LYS A 53 7.57 -7.01 -20.29
N SER A 54 7.18 -7.59 -21.43
CA SER A 54 8.05 -8.48 -22.23
C SER A 54 9.31 -7.80 -22.75
N TYR A 55 9.33 -6.47 -22.81
CA TYR A 55 10.50 -5.66 -23.15
C TYR A 55 11.41 -5.35 -21.93
N GLY A 56 11.28 -6.09 -20.83
CA GLY A 56 12.08 -5.91 -19.61
C GLY A 56 11.68 -4.72 -18.75
N ILE A 57 10.44 -4.23 -18.90
CA ILE A 57 9.89 -3.13 -18.12
C ILE A 57 9.30 -3.65 -16.81
N SER A 58 9.73 -3.06 -15.70
CA SER A 58 9.20 -3.40 -14.37
C SER A 58 7.72 -3.03 -14.24
N GLY A 59 6.94 -3.87 -13.56
CA GLY A 59 5.52 -3.64 -13.30
C GLY A 59 5.20 -2.37 -12.48
N ARG A 60 6.18 -1.87 -11.71
CA ARG A 60 6.09 -0.64 -10.90
C ARG A 60 7.29 0.28 -11.09
N GLY A 61 7.87 0.32 -12.29
CA GLY A 61 8.92 1.26 -12.66
C GLY A 61 8.42 2.71 -12.65
N ARG A 62 9.35 3.65 -12.72
CA ARG A 62 9.02 5.06 -12.93
C ARG A 62 8.79 5.33 -14.40
N LEU A 63 7.97 6.31 -14.73
CA LEU A 63 7.60 6.60 -16.11
C LEU A 63 8.85 6.90 -16.99
N PHE A 64 9.85 7.60 -16.46
CA PHE A 64 11.10 7.83 -17.22
C PHE A 64 11.88 6.52 -17.49
N GLU A 65 11.83 5.54 -16.58
CA GLU A 65 12.45 4.22 -16.77
C GLU A 65 11.73 3.44 -17.87
N VAL A 66 10.40 3.52 -17.92
CA VAL A 66 9.59 2.94 -19.01
C VAL A 66 10.00 3.56 -20.35
N LYS A 67 10.02 4.90 -20.43
CA LYS A 67 10.42 5.64 -21.66
C LYS A 67 11.83 5.26 -22.09
N GLN A 68 12.77 5.14 -21.15
CA GLN A 68 14.14 4.74 -21.44
C GLN A 68 14.23 3.30 -21.95
N ARG A 69 13.55 2.34 -21.30
CA ARG A 69 13.55 0.93 -21.73
C ARG A 69 12.93 0.75 -23.11
N VAL A 70 11.84 1.45 -23.42
CA VAL A 70 11.26 1.45 -24.77
C VAL A 70 12.25 2.01 -25.80
N LYS A 71 12.97 3.09 -25.46
CA LYS A 71 14.02 3.63 -26.33
C LYS A 71 15.17 2.63 -26.58
N GLU A 72 15.61 1.92 -25.53
CA GLU A 72 16.63 0.86 -25.64
C GLU A 72 16.14 -0.31 -26.51
N ALA A 73 14.90 -0.78 -26.28
CA ALA A 73 14.28 -1.84 -27.10
C ALA A 73 14.15 -1.42 -28.57
N ASN A 74 13.76 -0.17 -28.83
CA ASN A 74 13.70 0.38 -30.19
C ASN A 74 15.07 0.53 -30.83
N ALA A 75 16.13 0.80 -30.08
CA ALA A 75 17.49 0.79 -30.60
C ALA A 75 17.92 -0.61 -31.08
N GLY A 76 17.56 -1.66 -30.29
CA GLY A 76 17.75 -3.06 -30.69
C GLY A 76 16.98 -3.40 -31.98
N ARG A 77 15.67 -3.10 -31.99
CA ARG A 77 14.81 -3.34 -33.17
C ARG A 77 15.36 -2.64 -34.42
N ARG A 78 15.82 -1.40 -34.27
CA ARG A 78 16.44 -0.66 -35.40
C ARG A 78 17.69 -1.35 -35.90
N HIS A 79 18.54 -1.89 -35.03
CA HIS A 79 19.72 -2.64 -35.42
C HIS A 79 19.37 -3.89 -36.24
N ASP A 80 18.29 -4.59 -35.86
CA ASP A 80 17.86 -5.85 -36.45
C ASP A 80 16.92 -5.67 -37.65
N ALA A 81 16.33 -4.46 -37.82
CA ALA A 81 15.43 -4.15 -38.92
C ALA A 81 16.12 -4.14 -40.27
N PRO A 82 15.44 -4.54 -41.38
CA PRO A 82 15.92 -4.34 -42.72
C PRO A 82 16.33 -2.86 -42.94
N ARG A 83 17.49 -2.64 -43.56
CA ARG A 83 18.05 -1.28 -43.80
C ARG A 83 18.37 -0.47 -42.51
N ARG A 84 18.35 -1.07 -41.33
CA ARG A 84 18.59 -0.43 -40.01
C ARG A 84 17.72 0.81 -39.80
N ARG A 85 16.49 0.78 -40.30
CA ARG A 85 15.52 1.85 -40.16
C ARG A 85 14.19 1.30 -39.70
N LEU A 86 13.52 2.04 -38.81
CA LEU A 86 12.14 1.75 -38.39
C LEU A 86 11.20 2.66 -39.21
N GLU A 87 10.12 2.08 -39.73
CA GLU A 87 9.12 2.76 -40.55
C GLU A 87 7.72 2.55 -39.91
N GLY A 88 7.22 3.59 -39.28
CA GLY A 88 5.97 3.53 -38.52
C GLY A 88 6.14 3.10 -37.06
N LYS A 89 5.05 3.03 -36.34
CA LYS A 89 5.02 2.63 -34.93
C LYS A 89 3.73 1.91 -34.58
N SER A 90 3.77 1.01 -33.59
CA SER A 90 2.58 0.34 -33.06
C SER A 90 2.67 0.16 -31.56
N HIS A 91 1.50 0.19 -30.91
CA HIS A 91 1.32 -0.21 -29.52
C HIS A 91 0.70 -1.60 -29.38
N PHE A 92 0.52 -2.36 -30.49
CA PHE A 92 0.06 -3.75 -30.47
C PHE A 92 1.26 -4.71 -30.58
N PHE A 93 1.33 -5.63 -29.60
CA PHE A 93 2.40 -6.61 -29.55
C PHE A 93 2.40 -7.54 -30.76
N SER A 94 1.21 -7.98 -31.20
CA SER A 94 1.04 -8.81 -32.38
C SER A 94 1.57 -8.16 -33.68
N GLU A 95 1.29 -6.87 -33.88
CA GLU A 95 1.83 -6.11 -35.03
C GLU A 95 3.37 -5.97 -34.95
N LEU A 96 3.88 -5.68 -33.74
CA LEU A 96 5.31 -5.56 -33.51
C LEU A 96 6.06 -6.89 -33.71
N GLN A 97 5.42 -8.03 -33.45
CA GLN A 97 5.98 -9.36 -33.74
C GLN A 97 5.93 -9.67 -35.24
N ALA A 98 4.84 -9.30 -35.92
CA ALA A 98 4.67 -9.53 -37.34
C ALA A 98 5.55 -8.64 -38.21
N ASN A 99 5.86 -7.42 -37.77
CA ASN A 99 6.65 -6.45 -38.54
C ASN A 99 7.83 -5.88 -37.71
N PRO A 100 9.06 -6.34 -37.98
CA PRO A 100 10.26 -5.87 -37.28
C PRO A 100 10.66 -4.40 -37.60
N GLU A 101 10.07 -3.80 -38.62
CA GLU A 101 10.35 -2.38 -39.02
C GLU A 101 9.52 -1.39 -38.21
N LEU A 102 8.52 -1.86 -37.39
CA LEU A 102 7.73 -0.97 -36.55
C LEU A 102 8.48 -0.59 -35.26
N GLU A 103 8.38 0.68 -34.88
CA GLU A 103 8.81 1.19 -33.58
C GLU A 103 7.81 0.81 -32.50
N ILE A 104 8.30 0.37 -31.33
CA ILE A 104 7.46 0.14 -30.16
C ILE A 104 6.95 1.50 -29.67
N ASP A 105 5.63 1.64 -29.63
CA ASP A 105 4.90 2.72 -28.97
C ASP A 105 4.10 2.16 -27.79
N PHE A 106 3.61 3.02 -26.92
CA PHE A 106 2.76 2.62 -25.80
C PHE A 106 1.82 3.74 -25.37
N ILE A 107 0.69 3.35 -24.80
CA ILE A 107 -0.33 4.26 -24.28
C ILE A 107 -0.01 4.59 -22.82
N ILE A 108 -0.08 5.86 -22.44
CA ILE A 108 -0.03 6.30 -21.05
C ILE A 108 -1.45 6.66 -20.62
N ALA A 109 -2.02 5.87 -19.70
CA ALA A 109 -3.36 6.09 -19.17
C ALA A 109 -3.27 6.79 -17.80
N PRO A 110 -3.99 7.90 -17.57
CA PRO A 110 -4.06 8.51 -16.24
C PRO A 110 -4.79 7.57 -15.27
N PRO A 111 -4.38 7.53 -13.97
CA PRO A 111 -5.05 6.72 -12.96
C PRO A 111 -6.50 7.15 -12.73
N ARG A 112 -7.40 6.18 -12.51
CA ARG A 112 -8.82 6.36 -12.16
C ARG A 112 -9.16 5.43 -10.99
N MET A 113 -8.68 5.76 -9.79
CA MET A 113 -8.71 4.83 -8.64
C MET A 113 -10.12 4.43 -8.23
N ALA A 114 -11.09 5.36 -8.26
CA ALA A 114 -12.50 5.05 -7.96
C ALA A 114 -13.06 3.99 -8.93
N TYR A 115 -12.71 4.11 -10.20
CA TYR A 115 -13.14 3.20 -11.24
C TYR A 115 -12.52 1.81 -11.09
N TYR A 116 -11.26 1.74 -10.68
CA TYR A 116 -10.62 0.45 -10.37
C TYR A 116 -11.26 -0.24 -9.16
N MET A 117 -11.68 0.51 -8.16
CA MET A 117 -12.44 -0.04 -7.03
C MET A 117 -13.79 -0.59 -7.47
N GLU A 118 -14.48 0.08 -8.39
CA GLU A 118 -15.74 -0.41 -8.97
C GLU A 118 -15.54 -1.73 -9.72
N TYR A 119 -14.50 -1.83 -10.55
CA TYR A 119 -14.14 -3.08 -11.23
C TYR A 119 -13.80 -4.21 -10.24
N SER A 120 -13.03 -3.90 -9.20
CA SER A 120 -12.70 -4.86 -8.15
C SER A 120 -13.95 -5.36 -7.43
N THR A 121 -14.93 -4.49 -7.17
CA THR A 121 -16.21 -4.86 -6.57
C THR A 121 -17.01 -5.79 -7.48
N ARG A 122 -17.11 -5.48 -8.78
CA ARG A 122 -17.77 -6.39 -9.75
C ARG A 122 -17.10 -7.77 -9.79
N ILE A 123 -15.79 -7.83 -9.72
CA ILE A 123 -15.07 -9.11 -9.70
C ILE A 123 -15.32 -9.85 -8.38
N TYR A 124 -15.37 -9.14 -7.25
CA TYR A 124 -15.72 -9.74 -5.97
C TYR A 124 -17.15 -10.34 -5.98
N GLU A 125 -18.09 -9.69 -6.66
CA GLU A 125 -19.44 -10.24 -6.88
C GLU A 125 -19.41 -11.54 -7.68
N VAL A 126 -18.48 -11.71 -8.62
CA VAL A 126 -18.25 -12.99 -9.31
C VAL A 126 -17.78 -14.06 -8.32
N TYR A 127 -16.81 -13.75 -7.47
CA TYR A 127 -16.33 -14.71 -6.46
C TYR A 127 -17.46 -15.16 -5.53
N MET A 128 -18.35 -14.26 -5.13
CA MET A 128 -19.49 -14.57 -4.26
C MET A 128 -20.54 -15.48 -4.90
N LYS A 129 -20.54 -15.68 -6.22
CA LYS A 129 -21.38 -16.70 -6.87
C LYS A 129 -20.97 -18.13 -6.49
N TYR A 130 -19.73 -18.33 -6.08
CA TYR A 130 -19.10 -19.63 -5.84
C TYR A 130 -18.77 -19.87 -4.38
N ILE A 131 -18.30 -18.87 -3.69
CA ILE A 131 -17.74 -18.95 -2.33
C ILE A 131 -18.43 -17.91 -1.45
N ALA A 132 -18.83 -18.30 -0.26
CA ALA A 132 -19.47 -17.40 0.70
C ALA A 132 -18.49 -16.32 1.18
N PRO A 133 -18.96 -15.09 1.48
CA PRO A 133 -18.10 -13.99 1.93
C PRO A 133 -17.27 -14.34 3.18
N GLU A 134 -17.76 -15.25 4.03
CA GLU A 134 -17.07 -15.72 5.23
C GLU A 134 -15.76 -16.41 4.91
N ASP A 135 -15.69 -17.09 3.76
CA ASP A 135 -14.55 -17.89 3.31
C ASP A 135 -13.68 -17.13 2.29
N ILE A 136 -13.93 -15.84 2.07
CA ILE A 136 -13.14 -14.96 1.21
C ILE A 136 -12.43 -13.89 2.05
N VAL A 137 -11.13 -13.71 1.82
CA VAL A 137 -10.35 -12.54 2.30
C VAL A 137 -9.85 -11.74 1.10
N VAL A 138 -10.28 -10.48 1.00
CA VAL A 138 -9.73 -9.51 0.05
C VAL A 138 -8.37 -9.05 0.59
N TYR A 139 -7.29 -9.49 -0.06
CA TYR A 139 -5.93 -9.15 0.33
C TYR A 139 -5.49 -7.80 -0.22
N SER A 140 -5.88 -7.52 -1.47
CA SER A 140 -5.68 -6.23 -2.13
C SER A 140 -6.84 -5.94 -3.10
N ILE A 141 -6.76 -4.86 -3.86
CA ILE A 141 -7.76 -4.50 -4.87
C ILE A 141 -7.83 -5.52 -6.02
N ASP A 142 -6.77 -6.29 -6.23
CA ASP A 142 -6.59 -7.25 -7.32
C ASP A 142 -6.31 -8.67 -6.87
N GLU A 143 -6.30 -8.90 -5.53
CA GLU A 143 -5.93 -10.20 -4.98
C GLU A 143 -6.86 -10.65 -3.86
N VAL A 144 -7.25 -11.93 -3.89
CA VAL A 144 -8.09 -12.57 -2.88
C VAL A 144 -7.55 -13.94 -2.46
N PHE A 145 -7.88 -14.35 -1.24
CA PHE A 145 -7.76 -15.72 -0.76
C PHE A 145 -9.14 -16.30 -0.48
N MET A 146 -9.33 -17.57 -0.81
CA MET A 146 -10.58 -18.32 -0.60
C MET A 146 -10.28 -19.66 0.06
N ASP A 147 -10.98 -20.01 1.13
CA ASP A 147 -11.02 -21.37 1.67
C ASP A 147 -12.09 -22.15 0.89
N VAL A 148 -11.66 -23.10 0.09
CA VAL A 148 -12.55 -23.88 -0.78
C VAL A 148 -12.80 -25.30 -0.26
N THR A 149 -12.32 -25.61 0.94
CA THR A 149 -12.31 -26.95 1.52
C THR A 149 -13.67 -27.67 1.46
N ASP A 150 -14.72 -26.99 1.88
CA ASP A 150 -16.07 -27.56 1.94
C ASP A 150 -16.83 -27.47 0.61
N TYR A 151 -16.35 -26.61 -0.31
CA TYR A 151 -16.98 -26.37 -1.61
C TYR A 151 -16.64 -27.44 -2.64
N LEU A 152 -15.44 -28.06 -2.56
CA LEU A 152 -15.00 -29.07 -3.53
C LEU A 152 -15.96 -30.27 -3.60
N ASN A 153 -16.41 -30.74 -2.44
CA ASN A 153 -17.40 -31.81 -2.38
C ASN A 153 -18.77 -31.38 -2.89
N THR A 154 -19.19 -30.15 -2.58
CA THR A 154 -20.47 -29.58 -3.01
C THR A 154 -20.53 -29.44 -4.51
N TYR A 155 -19.48 -28.91 -5.12
CA TYR A 155 -19.39 -28.75 -6.58
C TYR A 155 -18.94 -30.01 -7.31
N LYS A 156 -18.47 -31.03 -6.59
CA LYS A 156 -17.87 -32.26 -7.18
C LYS A 156 -16.77 -31.94 -8.19
N MET A 157 -15.91 -30.99 -7.86
CA MET A 157 -14.82 -30.47 -8.69
C MET A 157 -13.50 -30.55 -7.93
N SER A 158 -12.39 -30.64 -8.67
CA SER A 158 -11.06 -30.38 -8.13
C SER A 158 -10.90 -28.89 -7.81
N ALA A 159 -9.94 -28.54 -6.95
CA ALA A 159 -9.61 -27.13 -6.68
C ALA A 159 -9.16 -26.41 -7.95
N HIS A 160 -8.43 -27.10 -8.83
CA HIS A 160 -8.01 -26.60 -10.13
C HIS A 160 -9.21 -26.23 -11.03
N ASP A 161 -10.17 -27.14 -11.16
CA ASP A 161 -11.35 -26.90 -11.99
C ASP A 161 -12.22 -25.79 -11.44
N LEU A 162 -12.35 -25.70 -10.10
CA LEU A 162 -13.08 -24.61 -9.44
C LEU A 162 -12.38 -23.26 -9.67
N ALA A 163 -11.05 -23.19 -9.49
CA ALA A 163 -10.27 -21.98 -9.78
C ALA A 163 -10.42 -21.55 -11.25
N MET A 164 -10.29 -22.49 -12.18
CA MET A 164 -10.48 -22.24 -13.61
C MET A 164 -11.88 -21.71 -13.91
N LYS A 165 -12.92 -22.33 -13.35
CA LYS A 165 -14.32 -21.90 -13.52
C LYS A 165 -14.54 -20.48 -13.04
N ILE A 166 -14.03 -20.13 -11.85
CA ILE A 166 -14.13 -18.78 -11.28
C ILE A 166 -13.43 -17.77 -12.19
N ILE A 167 -12.20 -18.07 -12.64
CA ILE A 167 -11.41 -17.16 -13.49
C ILE A 167 -12.10 -16.98 -14.85
N LEU A 168 -12.67 -18.02 -15.45
CA LEU A 168 -13.40 -17.89 -16.71
C LEU A 168 -14.64 -17.01 -16.58
N ASP A 169 -15.39 -17.09 -15.47
CA ASP A 169 -16.50 -16.16 -15.20
C ASP A 169 -16.01 -14.71 -15.01
N VAL A 170 -14.85 -14.51 -14.36
CA VAL A 170 -14.22 -13.19 -14.29
C VAL A 170 -13.86 -12.66 -15.68
N ILE A 171 -13.28 -13.50 -16.54
CA ILE A 171 -12.95 -13.13 -17.93
C ILE A 171 -14.20 -12.80 -18.72
N GLU A 172 -15.26 -13.60 -18.62
CA GLU A 172 -16.53 -13.35 -19.30
C GLU A 172 -17.16 -12.04 -18.84
N THR A 173 -17.15 -11.78 -17.54
CA THR A 173 -17.78 -10.59 -16.94
C THR A 173 -17.00 -9.30 -17.21
N THR A 174 -15.65 -9.36 -17.23
CA THR A 174 -14.79 -8.16 -17.23
C THR A 174 -13.73 -8.13 -18.33
N GLY A 175 -13.49 -9.25 -18.98
CA GLY A 175 -12.42 -9.43 -19.96
C GLY A 175 -11.01 -9.44 -19.34
N ILE A 176 -10.88 -9.53 -18.02
CA ILE A 176 -9.60 -9.51 -17.31
C ILE A 176 -9.24 -10.94 -16.90
N THR A 177 -8.04 -11.38 -17.28
CA THR A 177 -7.50 -12.69 -16.90
C THR A 177 -6.80 -12.62 -15.54
N ALA A 178 -6.59 -13.81 -14.94
CA ALA A 178 -5.97 -13.92 -13.62
C ALA A 178 -4.95 -15.06 -13.57
N THR A 179 -4.15 -15.06 -12.52
CA THR A 179 -3.28 -16.15 -12.11
C THR A 179 -3.81 -16.71 -10.79
N ALA A 180 -3.79 -18.03 -10.60
CA ALA A 180 -4.17 -18.64 -9.34
C ALA A 180 -3.09 -19.54 -8.77
N GLY A 181 -3.10 -19.64 -7.45
CA GLY A 181 -2.33 -20.62 -6.69
C GLY A 181 -3.24 -21.42 -5.78
N ILE A 182 -3.02 -22.71 -5.71
CA ILE A 182 -3.75 -23.65 -4.85
C ILE A 182 -2.76 -24.19 -3.82
N GLY A 183 -3.18 -24.28 -2.57
CA GLY A 183 -2.32 -24.80 -1.51
C GLY A 183 -3.12 -25.36 -0.32
N THR A 184 -2.44 -26.16 0.49
CA THR A 184 -2.99 -26.72 1.75
C THR A 184 -3.08 -25.70 2.86
N ASN A 185 -2.46 -24.54 2.68
CA ASN A 185 -2.52 -23.37 3.58
C ASN A 185 -2.35 -22.07 2.80
N LEU A 186 -2.52 -20.92 3.47
CA LEU A 186 -2.47 -19.59 2.85
C LEU A 186 -1.07 -19.25 2.30
N PHE A 187 0.00 -19.70 2.94
CA PHE A 187 1.35 -19.48 2.45
C PHE A 187 1.61 -20.24 1.15
N LEU A 188 1.26 -21.53 1.11
CA LEU A 188 1.51 -22.36 -0.06
C LEU A 188 0.69 -21.94 -1.27
N CYS A 189 -0.59 -21.55 -1.10
CA CYS A 189 -1.37 -21.05 -2.23
C CYS A 189 -0.81 -19.71 -2.76
N LYS A 190 -0.29 -18.85 -1.88
CA LYS A 190 0.36 -17.59 -2.29
C LYS A 190 1.68 -17.84 -3.02
N VAL A 191 2.54 -18.75 -2.53
CA VAL A 191 3.80 -19.15 -3.20
C VAL A 191 3.52 -19.81 -4.55
N ALA A 192 2.52 -20.70 -4.61
CA ALA A 192 2.09 -21.30 -5.88
C ALA A 192 1.70 -20.24 -6.92
N MET A 193 0.93 -19.23 -6.49
CA MET A 193 0.48 -18.13 -7.37
C MET A 193 1.63 -17.20 -7.78
N ASP A 194 2.44 -16.73 -6.82
CA ASP A 194 3.43 -15.69 -7.06
C ASP A 194 4.72 -16.19 -7.72
N ILE A 195 5.11 -17.42 -7.42
CA ILE A 195 6.36 -17.98 -7.93
C ILE A 195 6.08 -19.03 -9.00
N VAL A 196 5.39 -20.12 -8.66
CA VAL A 196 5.27 -21.26 -9.58
C VAL A 196 4.44 -20.92 -10.81
N ALA A 197 3.24 -20.33 -10.61
CA ALA A 197 2.33 -20.03 -11.71
C ALA A 197 2.90 -19.01 -12.71
N LYS A 198 3.82 -18.13 -12.28
CA LYS A 198 4.47 -17.17 -13.18
C LYS A 198 5.41 -17.83 -14.19
N HIS A 199 5.93 -19.02 -13.90
CA HIS A 199 6.90 -19.73 -14.72
C HIS A 199 6.30 -20.86 -15.58
N ILE A 200 5.01 -21.17 -15.40
CA ILE A 200 4.31 -22.13 -16.26
C ILE A 200 3.68 -21.42 -17.48
N PRO A 201 3.52 -22.14 -18.61
CA PRO A 201 2.80 -21.62 -19.77
C PRO A 201 1.37 -21.22 -19.40
N ALA A 202 0.89 -20.13 -19.99
CA ALA A 202 -0.52 -19.76 -19.88
C ALA A 202 -1.36 -20.64 -20.81
N ASP A 203 -2.63 -20.87 -20.45
CA ASP A 203 -3.60 -21.46 -21.36
C ASP A 203 -4.02 -20.46 -22.46
N LYS A 204 -4.93 -20.88 -23.33
CA LYS A 204 -5.46 -20.05 -24.44
C LYS A 204 -6.15 -18.75 -23.98
N ASN A 205 -6.57 -18.67 -22.72
CA ASN A 205 -7.21 -17.51 -22.11
C ASN A 205 -6.23 -16.67 -21.28
N GLY A 206 -4.94 -17.00 -21.31
CA GLY A 206 -3.89 -16.35 -20.53
C GLY A 206 -3.88 -16.75 -19.05
N VAL A 207 -4.66 -17.76 -18.65
CA VAL A 207 -4.77 -18.26 -17.26
C VAL A 207 -3.58 -19.13 -16.92
N ARG A 208 -3.10 -19.02 -15.68
CA ARG A 208 -2.06 -19.84 -15.09
C ARG A 208 -2.49 -20.28 -13.71
N ILE A 209 -2.49 -21.58 -13.45
CA ILE A 209 -2.84 -22.16 -12.14
C ILE A 209 -1.72 -23.10 -11.72
N ALA A 210 -1.21 -22.93 -10.50
CA ALA A 210 -0.22 -23.81 -9.91
C ALA A 210 -0.70 -24.32 -8.56
N GLU A 211 -0.20 -25.50 -8.16
CA GLU A 211 -0.58 -26.15 -6.91
C GLU A 211 0.66 -26.52 -6.10
N LEU A 212 0.62 -26.33 -4.79
CA LEU A 212 1.65 -26.74 -3.85
C LEU A 212 1.04 -27.36 -2.60
N ASP A 213 1.60 -28.46 -2.17
CA ASP A 213 1.54 -28.99 -0.81
C ASP A 213 2.90 -28.82 -0.12
N GLU A 214 3.02 -29.17 1.15
CA GLU A 214 4.23 -29.04 1.94
C GLU A 214 5.41 -29.84 1.33
N MET A 215 5.15 -31.02 0.77
CA MET A 215 6.19 -31.87 0.20
C MET A 215 6.67 -31.38 -1.16
N SER A 216 5.76 -30.98 -2.04
CA SER A 216 6.10 -30.39 -3.33
C SER A 216 6.80 -29.05 -3.17
N TYR A 217 6.39 -28.23 -2.21
CA TYR A 217 7.07 -26.99 -1.83
C TYR A 217 8.53 -27.27 -1.44
N ARG A 218 8.78 -28.20 -0.51
CA ARG A 218 10.16 -28.51 -0.08
C ARG A 218 11.01 -29.04 -1.23
N LYS A 219 10.44 -29.86 -2.11
CA LYS A 219 11.16 -30.43 -3.27
C LYS A 219 11.52 -29.39 -4.32
N THR A 220 10.65 -28.41 -4.56
CA THR A 220 10.77 -27.50 -5.71
C THR A 220 11.18 -26.10 -5.33
N MET A 221 10.80 -25.59 -4.13
CA MET A 221 10.98 -24.20 -3.74
C MET A 221 12.10 -23.96 -2.72
N TRP A 222 12.62 -25.00 -2.04
CA TRP A 222 13.70 -24.85 -1.06
C TRP A 222 15.01 -24.31 -1.64
N THR A 223 15.21 -24.41 -2.94
CA THR A 223 16.39 -23.86 -3.64
C THR A 223 16.10 -22.59 -4.42
N HIS A 224 14.85 -22.10 -4.38
CA HIS A 224 14.47 -20.91 -5.12
C HIS A 224 15.16 -19.65 -4.57
N GLN A 225 15.57 -18.78 -5.46
CA GLN A 225 16.14 -17.45 -5.21
C GLN A 225 15.52 -16.43 -6.17
N PRO A 226 15.40 -15.16 -5.74
CA PRO A 226 15.82 -14.59 -4.45
C PRO A 226 14.80 -14.86 -3.33
N LEU A 227 15.26 -14.77 -2.08
CA LEU A 227 14.40 -14.89 -0.88
C LEU A 227 13.22 -13.89 -0.86
N THR A 228 13.41 -12.73 -1.49
CA THR A 228 12.37 -11.67 -1.54
C THR A 228 11.16 -12.02 -2.40
N ASP A 229 11.18 -13.11 -3.14
CA ASP A 229 10.02 -13.60 -3.88
C ASP A 229 8.99 -14.28 -2.97
N PHE A 230 9.45 -14.77 -1.81
CA PHE A 230 8.57 -15.42 -0.85
C PHE A 230 7.75 -14.41 -0.06
N TRP A 231 6.48 -14.72 0.11
CA TRP A 231 5.56 -13.92 0.89
C TRP A 231 6.10 -13.66 2.30
N ARG A 232 6.00 -12.41 2.77
CA ARG A 232 6.51 -11.88 4.04
C ARG A 232 8.03 -11.83 4.19
N VAL A 233 8.82 -12.19 3.19
CA VAL A 233 10.26 -12.01 3.19
C VAL A 233 10.63 -10.70 2.46
N GLY A 234 10.71 -9.61 3.20
CA GLY A 234 11.13 -8.31 2.67
C GLY A 234 12.66 -8.19 2.60
N ARG A 235 13.15 -7.14 1.91
CA ARG A 235 14.60 -6.86 1.74
C ARG A 235 15.40 -6.86 3.05
N GLY A 236 14.79 -6.39 4.17
CA GLY A 236 15.46 -6.35 5.46
C GLY A 236 15.67 -7.74 6.06
N ILE A 237 14.69 -8.65 5.88
CA ILE A 237 14.80 -10.05 6.31
C ILE A 237 15.82 -10.78 5.43
N ALA A 238 15.66 -10.69 4.10
CA ALA A 238 16.57 -11.31 3.16
C ALA A 238 18.03 -10.91 3.40
N LYS A 239 18.31 -9.60 3.56
CA LYS A 239 19.65 -9.10 3.85
C LYS A 239 20.24 -9.72 5.13
N LYS A 240 19.47 -9.79 6.24
CA LYS A 240 19.94 -10.41 7.48
C LYS A 240 20.22 -11.91 7.33
N LEU A 241 19.38 -12.61 6.55
CA LEU A 241 19.61 -14.03 6.26
C LEU A 241 20.89 -14.22 5.44
N GLU A 242 21.06 -13.47 4.36
CA GLU A 242 22.23 -13.50 3.48
C GLU A 242 23.52 -13.18 4.23
N GLU A 243 23.52 -12.18 5.14
CA GLU A 243 24.64 -11.83 6.02
C GLU A 243 25.03 -12.98 6.98
N ASN A 244 24.12 -13.94 7.22
CA ASN A 244 24.34 -15.14 8.04
C ASN A 244 24.44 -16.44 7.21
N GLY A 245 24.68 -16.33 5.89
CA GLY A 245 24.90 -17.47 5.01
C GLY A 245 23.65 -18.25 4.60
N MET A 246 22.46 -17.69 4.80
CA MET A 246 21.18 -18.29 4.40
C MET A 246 20.63 -17.56 3.17
N PHE A 247 20.62 -18.23 2.03
CA PHE A 247 20.23 -17.66 0.73
C PHE A 247 18.91 -18.22 0.19
N THR A 248 18.38 -19.27 0.81
CA THR A 248 17.18 -19.99 0.39
C THR A 248 16.29 -20.33 1.59
N MET A 249 15.01 -20.62 1.34
CA MET A 249 14.11 -21.10 2.41
C MET A 249 14.56 -22.47 2.95
N GLY A 250 15.19 -23.30 2.13
CA GLY A 250 15.81 -24.54 2.59
C GLY A 250 16.97 -24.32 3.55
N ASP A 251 17.74 -23.23 3.42
CA ASP A 251 18.79 -22.89 4.38
C ASP A 251 18.19 -22.45 5.72
N VAL A 252 17.09 -21.68 5.70
CA VAL A 252 16.35 -21.28 6.90
C VAL A 252 15.80 -22.52 7.62
N ALA A 253 15.16 -23.44 6.89
CA ALA A 253 14.63 -24.70 7.45
C ALA A 253 15.75 -25.53 8.11
N ARG A 254 16.89 -25.69 7.45
CA ARG A 254 18.04 -26.42 8.02
C ARG A 254 18.66 -25.69 9.21
N CYS A 255 18.67 -24.36 9.20
CA CYS A 255 19.12 -23.57 10.34
C CYS A 255 18.22 -23.78 11.55
N SER A 256 16.90 -23.84 11.36
CA SER A 256 15.96 -24.06 12.48
C SER A 256 16.15 -25.40 13.19
N GLU A 257 16.69 -26.41 12.50
CA GLU A 257 17.02 -27.71 13.12
C GLU A 257 18.38 -27.69 13.85
N ARG A 258 19.32 -26.86 13.40
CA ARG A 258 20.71 -26.87 13.92
C ARG A 258 20.96 -25.79 14.95
N ASP A 259 20.41 -24.59 14.75
CA ASP A 259 20.65 -23.41 15.57
C ASP A 259 19.40 -22.48 15.46
N GLU A 260 18.30 -22.89 16.06
CA GLU A 260 17.08 -22.10 16.11
C GLU A 260 17.27 -20.76 16.83
N ASP A 261 18.13 -20.75 17.86
CA ASP A 261 18.44 -19.57 18.67
C ASP A 261 19.00 -18.43 17.82
N LEU A 262 19.76 -18.73 16.76
CA LEU A 262 20.24 -17.72 15.82
C LEU A 262 19.06 -17.01 15.13
N LEU A 263 18.06 -17.74 14.69
CA LEU A 263 16.88 -17.16 14.03
C LEU A 263 16.11 -16.26 14.99
N TYR A 264 15.88 -16.69 16.23
CA TYR A 264 15.24 -15.87 17.26
C TYR A 264 16.07 -14.63 17.63
N LYS A 265 17.41 -14.74 17.69
CA LYS A 265 18.31 -13.59 17.90
C LYS A 265 18.21 -12.56 16.77
N LEU A 266 18.07 -13.00 15.51
CA LEU A 266 17.99 -12.13 14.35
C LEU A 266 16.60 -11.46 14.18
N PHE A 267 15.53 -12.19 14.47
CA PHE A 267 14.17 -11.79 14.10
C PHE A 267 13.20 -11.68 15.28
N GLY A 268 13.59 -12.06 16.50
CA GLY A 268 12.72 -12.09 17.67
C GLY A 268 11.53 -13.02 17.41
N LYS A 269 10.35 -12.65 17.87
CA LYS A 269 9.11 -13.43 17.68
C LYS A 269 8.73 -13.69 16.20
N ASN A 270 9.25 -12.90 15.28
CA ASN A 270 9.00 -13.11 13.84
C ASN A 270 9.79 -14.30 13.28
N ALA A 271 10.74 -14.86 14.04
CA ALA A 271 11.45 -16.09 13.65
C ALA A 271 10.49 -17.27 13.50
N GLU A 272 9.51 -17.40 14.40
CA GLU A 272 8.51 -18.47 14.37
C GLU A 272 7.77 -18.53 13.02
N LEU A 273 7.22 -17.41 12.57
CA LEU A 273 6.55 -17.35 11.27
C LEU A 273 7.53 -17.67 10.10
N LEU A 274 8.76 -17.19 10.18
CA LEU A 274 9.77 -17.44 9.14
C LEU A 274 10.16 -18.91 9.07
N ILE A 275 10.30 -19.58 10.22
CA ILE A 275 10.57 -21.02 10.33
C ILE A 275 9.40 -21.82 9.77
N ASP A 276 8.18 -21.52 10.20
CA ASP A 276 6.97 -22.18 9.70
C ASP A 276 6.88 -22.10 8.17
N HIS A 277 7.06 -20.91 7.62
CA HIS A 277 7.05 -20.70 6.17
C HIS A 277 8.21 -21.45 5.46
N ALA A 278 9.37 -21.53 6.08
CA ALA A 278 10.50 -22.28 5.51
C ALA A 278 10.17 -23.78 5.40
N TRP A 279 9.37 -24.31 6.32
CA TRP A 279 8.88 -25.70 6.28
C TRP A 279 7.60 -25.87 5.42
N GLY A 280 7.03 -24.79 4.91
CA GLY A 280 5.77 -24.79 4.13
C GLY A 280 4.53 -24.85 5.01
N TRP A 281 4.63 -24.42 6.26
CA TRP A 281 3.54 -24.42 7.23
C TRP A 281 2.98 -23.02 7.44
N GLU A 282 1.67 -22.89 7.57
CA GLU A 282 0.95 -21.65 7.96
C GLU A 282 -0.32 -22.05 8.70
N PRO A 283 -0.39 -21.85 10.01
CA PRO A 283 -1.55 -22.23 10.82
C PRO A 283 -2.73 -21.26 10.68
N THR A 284 -2.51 -20.06 10.16
CA THR A 284 -3.54 -19.02 10.07
C THR A 284 -4.63 -19.41 9.07
N THR A 285 -5.88 -19.33 9.51
CA THR A 285 -7.06 -19.58 8.68
C THR A 285 -7.76 -18.27 8.33
N ILE A 286 -8.64 -18.29 7.31
CA ILE A 286 -9.47 -17.13 6.95
C ILE A 286 -10.34 -16.69 8.13
N GLU A 287 -10.89 -17.62 8.90
CA GLU A 287 -11.65 -17.35 10.12
C GLU A 287 -10.80 -16.59 11.15
N ALA A 288 -9.55 -17.04 11.38
CA ALA A 288 -8.62 -16.37 12.31
C ALA A 288 -8.28 -14.95 11.84
N ILE A 289 -8.06 -14.73 10.52
CA ILE A 289 -7.82 -13.39 9.95
C ILE A 289 -9.03 -12.48 10.23
N LYS A 290 -10.23 -12.94 9.99
CA LYS A 290 -11.45 -12.15 10.22
C LYS A 290 -11.76 -11.87 11.68
N ALA A 291 -11.42 -12.80 12.56
CA ALA A 291 -11.57 -12.66 14.01
C ALA A 291 -10.48 -11.77 14.64
N TYR A 292 -9.34 -11.58 13.96
CA TYR A 292 -8.21 -10.83 14.51
C TYR A 292 -8.58 -9.39 14.83
N ARG A 293 -8.24 -8.97 16.04
CA ARG A 293 -8.32 -7.57 16.48
C ARG A 293 -6.96 -7.16 17.01
N PRO A 294 -6.32 -6.15 16.39
CA PRO A 294 -5.00 -5.69 16.84
C PRO A 294 -5.08 -5.13 18.27
N SER A 295 -4.09 -5.45 19.09
CA SER A 295 -3.96 -4.95 20.47
C SER A 295 -3.61 -3.46 20.53
N THR A 296 -2.95 -2.96 19.50
CA THR A 296 -2.59 -1.54 19.37
C THR A 296 -3.06 -1.02 18.03
N ASN A 297 -3.73 0.11 18.05
CA ASN A 297 -4.25 0.73 16.85
C ASN A 297 -3.66 2.11 16.66
N SER A 298 -3.39 2.45 15.41
CA SER A 298 -3.02 3.80 15.01
C SER A 298 -3.75 4.19 13.73
N LEU A 299 -4.00 5.47 13.55
CA LEU A 299 -4.54 6.04 12.33
C LEU A 299 -3.56 7.09 11.84
N GLY A 300 -3.06 6.94 10.62
CA GLY A 300 -2.04 7.84 10.07
C GLY A 300 -2.40 8.37 8.70
N SER A 301 -1.84 9.53 8.38
CA SER A 301 -1.90 10.15 7.06
C SER A 301 -0.50 10.56 6.65
N GLY A 302 -0.11 10.24 5.41
CA GLY A 302 1.19 10.60 4.84
C GLY A 302 1.03 11.26 3.48
N GLN A 303 1.91 12.22 3.18
CA GLN A 303 1.97 12.90 1.89
C GLN A 303 3.40 13.10 1.43
N VAL A 304 3.66 12.81 0.16
CA VAL A 304 4.87 13.27 -0.56
C VAL A 304 4.47 14.52 -1.33
N LEU A 305 5.12 15.64 -1.02
CA LEU A 305 4.85 16.91 -1.68
C LEU A 305 5.31 16.87 -3.15
N HIS A 306 4.62 17.57 -4.05
CA HIS A 306 4.94 17.57 -5.49
C HIS A 306 6.28 18.27 -5.79
N CYS A 307 6.66 19.25 -4.99
CA CYS A 307 7.98 19.89 -5.03
C CYS A 307 8.50 20.08 -3.60
N PRO A 308 9.78 20.44 -3.40
CA PRO A 308 10.31 20.79 -2.09
C PRO A 308 9.60 22.03 -1.54
N TYR A 309 9.19 21.99 -0.26
CA TYR A 309 8.54 23.09 0.45
C TYR A 309 9.43 23.63 1.55
N GLU A 310 9.36 24.94 1.78
CA GLU A 310 9.89 25.58 2.97
C GLU A 310 9.02 25.24 4.20
N ALA A 311 9.58 25.40 5.39
CA ALA A 311 8.98 24.95 6.64
C ALA A 311 7.55 25.48 6.86
N GLU A 312 7.28 26.76 6.57
CA GLU A 312 5.96 27.36 6.80
C GLU A 312 4.88 26.77 5.85
N LYS A 313 5.21 26.60 4.56
CA LYS A 313 4.31 25.95 3.61
C LYS A 313 4.09 24.47 3.98
N ALA A 314 5.13 23.76 4.42
CA ALA A 314 5.01 22.37 4.86
C ALA A 314 4.17 22.25 6.16
N LYS A 315 4.29 23.22 7.08
CA LYS A 315 3.47 23.30 8.29
C LYS A 315 1.99 23.51 7.95
N LEU A 316 1.68 24.34 6.97
CA LEU A 316 0.32 24.51 6.46
C LEU A 316 -0.27 23.17 5.99
N VAL A 317 0.48 22.43 5.14
CA VAL A 317 0.03 21.11 4.66
C VAL A 317 -0.13 20.10 5.81
N LEU A 318 0.77 20.13 6.80
CA LEU A 318 0.64 19.26 7.98
C LEU A 318 -0.64 19.58 8.78
N ARG A 319 -0.99 20.86 8.91
CA ARG A 319 -2.25 21.30 9.55
C ARG A 319 -3.47 20.82 8.77
N GLU A 320 -3.45 20.89 7.45
CA GLU A 320 -4.50 20.32 6.59
C GLU A 320 -4.65 18.81 6.76
N MET A 321 -3.51 18.08 6.86
CA MET A 321 -3.51 16.64 7.11
C MET A 321 -4.08 16.29 8.47
N THR A 322 -3.74 17.11 9.49
CA THR A 322 -4.24 16.95 10.86
C THR A 322 -5.75 17.18 10.94
N ASP A 323 -6.26 18.20 10.24
CA ASP A 323 -7.70 18.48 10.18
C ASP A 323 -8.49 17.28 9.61
N MET A 324 -7.97 16.68 8.54
CA MET A 324 -8.59 15.47 7.97
C MET A 324 -8.48 14.27 8.91
N LEU A 325 -7.33 14.06 9.54
CA LEU A 325 -7.13 12.97 10.50
C LEU A 325 -8.11 13.06 11.67
N THR A 326 -8.36 14.27 12.20
CA THR A 326 -9.33 14.47 13.29
C THR A 326 -10.77 14.21 12.83
N LEU A 327 -11.12 14.58 11.60
CA LEU A 327 -12.43 14.23 11.03
C LEU A 327 -12.58 12.71 10.85
N ASP A 328 -11.53 12.02 10.42
CA ASP A 328 -11.54 10.55 10.30
C ASP A 328 -11.70 9.85 11.67
N LEU A 329 -11.08 10.40 12.74
CA LEU A 329 -11.30 9.91 14.11
C LEU A 329 -12.77 10.06 14.51
N VAL A 330 -13.37 11.23 14.28
CA VAL A 330 -14.79 11.48 14.61
C VAL A 330 -15.72 10.60 13.80
N ASP A 331 -15.43 10.40 12.52
CA ASP A 331 -16.25 9.57 11.64
C ASP A 331 -16.29 8.10 12.08
N LYS A 332 -15.16 7.62 12.61
CA LYS A 332 -15.01 6.25 13.13
C LYS A 332 -15.38 6.11 14.62
N GLY A 333 -15.75 7.18 15.29
CA GLY A 333 -16.02 7.17 16.72
C GLY A 333 -14.80 6.84 17.57
N LEU A 334 -13.61 7.31 17.15
CA LEU A 334 -12.32 7.04 17.78
C LEU A 334 -11.74 8.28 18.44
N VAL A 335 -10.92 8.07 19.45
CA VAL A 335 -10.13 9.11 20.15
C VAL A 335 -8.68 8.65 20.34
N THR A 336 -7.76 9.60 20.52
CA THR A 336 -6.33 9.37 20.73
C THR A 336 -5.80 10.22 21.87
N ASP A 337 -4.73 9.76 22.52
CA ASP A 337 -3.98 10.50 23.53
C ASP A 337 -2.54 10.84 23.10
N GLN A 338 -2.12 10.41 21.88
CA GLN A 338 -0.76 10.59 21.42
C GLN A 338 -0.70 10.85 19.91
N ILE A 339 0.10 11.85 19.52
CA ILE A 339 0.36 12.17 18.11
C ILE A 339 1.85 12.03 17.82
N VAL A 340 2.14 11.46 16.66
CA VAL A 340 3.48 11.32 16.10
C VAL A 340 3.56 12.09 14.79
N VAL A 341 4.63 12.89 14.63
CA VAL A 341 4.95 13.61 13.39
C VAL A 341 6.30 13.17 12.87
N THR A 342 6.36 12.87 11.58
CA THR A 342 7.62 12.59 10.88
C THR A 342 7.74 13.47 9.64
N VAL A 343 8.86 14.19 9.52
CA VAL A 343 9.14 15.11 8.44
C VAL A 343 10.39 14.67 7.69
N GLY A 344 10.22 14.33 6.42
CA GLY A 344 11.32 13.94 5.54
C GLY A 344 11.79 15.10 4.68
N TYR A 345 13.09 15.34 4.66
CA TYR A 345 13.71 16.42 3.90
C TYR A 345 14.00 16.03 2.46
N ASP A 346 14.06 17.03 1.58
CA ASP A 346 14.36 16.81 0.16
C ASP A 346 15.87 16.61 -0.08
N ILE A 347 16.17 15.84 -1.13
CA ILE A 347 17.54 15.61 -1.59
C ILE A 347 18.24 16.89 -2.02
N GLU A 348 17.49 17.92 -2.47
CA GLU A 348 18.01 19.21 -2.89
C GLU A 348 18.85 19.88 -1.81
N ASN A 349 18.55 19.63 -0.53
CA ASN A 349 19.37 20.10 0.60
C ASN A 349 20.83 19.60 0.55
N LEU A 350 21.10 18.49 -0.16
CA LEU A 350 22.44 17.90 -0.31
C LEU A 350 23.00 18.03 -1.74
N THR A 351 22.17 18.26 -2.75
CA THR A 351 22.58 18.39 -4.15
C THR A 351 22.82 19.83 -4.57
N ASP A 352 22.16 20.80 -3.92
CA ASP A 352 22.47 22.22 -4.12
C ASP A 352 23.73 22.59 -3.32
N PRO A 353 24.80 23.10 -3.96
CA PRO A 353 26.07 23.41 -3.28
C PRO A 353 25.93 24.41 -2.13
N LYS A 354 25.05 25.41 -2.28
CA LYS A 354 24.84 26.46 -1.26
C LYS A 354 24.12 25.92 -0.04
N ARG A 355 23.12 25.04 -0.25
CA ARG A 355 22.40 24.37 0.83
C ARG A 355 23.28 23.32 1.50
N ARG A 356 24.01 22.53 0.71
CA ARG A 356 24.91 21.50 1.22
C ARG A 356 26.00 22.07 2.13
N ALA A 357 26.57 23.23 1.77
CA ALA A 357 27.60 23.89 2.59
C ALA A 357 27.10 24.32 3.98
N LYS A 358 25.80 24.55 4.13
CA LYS A 358 25.17 24.96 5.41
C LYS A 358 24.68 23.79 6.25
N TYR A 359 24.58 22.59 5.66
CA TYR A 359 24.04 21.42 6.36
C TYR A 359 25.15 20.60 7.00
N HIS A 360 25.11 20.51 8.33
CA HIS A 360 26.08 19.76 9.17
C HIS A 360 25.42 18.58 9.90
N GLY A 361 24.12 18.30 9.64
CA GLY A 361 23.37 17.24 10.29
C GLY A 361 23.68 15.84 9.73
N ALA A 362 23.04 14.84 10.29
CA ALA A 362 23.19 13.44 9.89
C ALA A 362 22.60 13.19 8.50
N ILE A 363 23.32 12.42 7.68
CA ILE A 363 22.92 12.00 6.34
C ILE A 363 22.58 10.51 6.38
N VAL A 364 21.45 10.14 5.76
CA VAL A 364 21.00 8.76 5.65
C VAL A 364 20.73 8.40 4.18
N LYS A 365 20.69 7.10 3.88
CA LYS A 365 20.24 6.63 2.55
C LYS A 365 18.74 6.37 2.57
N ASP A 366 18.04 6.85 1.56
CA ASP A 366 16.65 6.52 1.35
C ASP A 366 16.47 5.10 0.74
N GLY A 367 15.24 4.66 0.54
CA GLY A 367 14.92 3.35 -0.04
C GLY A 367 15.44 3.13 -1.47
N TYR A 368 15.93 4.17 -2.12
CA TYR A 368 16.57 4.15 -3.45
C TYR A 368 18.10 4.28 -3.39
N GLY A 369 18.68 4.25 -2.19
CA GLY A 369 20.12 4.41 -1.97
C GLY A 369 20.63 5.85 -2.07
N ARG A 370 19.76 6.86 -2.25
CA ARG A 370 20.15 8.25 -2.36
C ARG A 370 20.43 8.87 -1.00
N GLN A 371 21.45 9.68 -0.90
CA GLN A 371 21.75 10.43 0.32
C GLN A 371 20.72 11.55 0.51
N ILE A 372 20.12 11.61 1.70
CA ILE A 372 19.19 12.65 2.12
C ILE A 372 19.49 13.06 3.56
N PRO A 373 19.12 14.28 4.00
CA PRO A 373 19.17 14.62 5.42
C PRO A 373 18.32 13.64 6.25
N LYS A 374 18.80 13.29 7.45
CA LYS A 374 18.02 12.46 8.36
C LYS A 374 16.68 13.13 8.65
N HIS A 375 15.58 12.37 8.55
CA HIS A 375 14.24 12.87 8.85
C HIS A 375 14.10 13.31 10.30
N SER A 376 13.27 14.32 10.54
CA SER A 376 12.83 14.70 11.89
C SER A 376 11.64 13.84 12.30
N HIS A 377 11.66 13.43 13.56
CA HIS A 377 10.62 12.56 14.14
C HIS A 377 10.37 12.98 15.57
N GLY A 378 9.12 13.03 15.99
CA GLY A 378 8.77 13.34 17.37
C GLY A 378 7.38 12.86 17.73
N THR A 379 7.17 12.79 19.03
CA THR A 379 5.92 12.39 19.66
C THR A 379 5.47 13.45 20.66
N ILE A 380 4.17 13.67 20.77
CA ILE A 380 3.55 14.51 21.77
C ILE A 380 2.34 13.79 22.36
N ASN A 381 2.26 13.76 23.69
CA ASN A 381 1.11 13.25 24.42
C ASN A 381 0.10 14.37 24.62
N LEU A 382 -1.17 14.02 24.60
CA LEU A 382 -2.29 14.92 24.85
C LEU A 382 -2.79 14.74 26.30
N ASP A 383 -3.48 15.75 26.83
CA ASP A 383 -4.05 15.70 28.19
C ASP A 383 -5.27 14.79 28.27
N GLY A 384 -5.13 13.55 27.77
CA GLY A 384 -6.18 12.53 27.69
C GLY A 384 -6.69 12.31 26.28
N HIS A 385 -7.55 11.29 26.15
CA HIS A 385 -8.09 10.86 24.88
C HIS A 385 -9.05 11.89 24.29
N THR A 386 -8.81 12.30 23.03
CA THR A 386 -9.62 13.31 22.35
C THR A 386 -9.66 13.12 20.84
N SER A 387 -10.70 13.62 20.18
CA SER A 387 -10.80 13.85 18.74
C SER A 387 -10.96 15.34 18.39
N SER A 388 -10.71 16.24 19.37
CA SER A 388 -10.79 17.67 19.15
C SER A 388 -9.75 18.15 18.13
N THR A 389 -10.20 18.73 17.04
CA THR A 389 -9.33 19.34 16.02
C THR A 389 -8.48 20.44 16.64
N LYS A 390 -9.04 21.26 17.53
CA LYS A 390 -8.34 22.38 18.17
C LYS A 390 -7.16 21.88 19.02
N LYS A 391 -7.38 20.89 19.90
CA LYS A 391 -6.35 20.32 20.78
C LYS A 391 -5.25 19.61 19.96
N ILE A 392 -5.63 18.74 19.03
CA ILE A 392 -4.67 17.99 18.21
C ILE A 392 -3.89 18.91 17.29
N MET A 393 -4.53 19.92 16.68
CA MET A 393 -3.87 20.89 15.82
C MET A 393 -2.84 21.74 16.57
N CYS A 394 -3.14 22.15 17.80
CA CYS A 394 -2.21 22.87 18.67
C CYS A 394 -0.98 22.01 18.96
N ALA A 395 -1.18 20.78 19.41
CA ALA A 395 -0.12 19.82 19.72
C ALA A 395 0.77 19.50 18.51
N VAL A 396 0.17 19.27 17.34
CA VAL A 396 0.91 19.03 16.09
C VAL A 396 1.75 20.23 15.68
N SER A 397 1.19 21.45 15.81
CA SER A 397 1.90 22.69 15.45
C SER A 397 3.08 22.94 16.37
N GLU A 398 2.92 22.73 17.67
CA GLU A 398 4.00 22.80 18.66
C GLU A 398 5.08 21.75 18.39
N LEU A 399 4.68 20.51 18.17
CA LEU A 399 5.60 19.42 17.87
C LEU A 399 6.43 19.70 16.61
N PHE A 400 5.79 20.19 15.54
CA PHE A 400 6.46 20.57 14.30
C PHE A 400 7.53 21.65 14.56
N ASP A 401 7.18 22.71 15.28
CA ASP A 401 8.12 23.80 15.58
C ASP A 401 9.30 23.34 16.43
N ARG A 402 9.10 22.33 17.28
CA ARG A 402 10.13 21.76 18.16
C ARG A 402 11.12 20.84 17.43
N ILE A 403 10.65 20.06 16.44
CA ILE A 403 11.47 18.99 15.83
C ILE A 403 12.06 19.36 14.47
N VAL A 404 11.49 20.34 13.75
CA VAL A 404 11.83 20.61 12.35
C VAL A 404 12.97 21.60 12.24
N ASP A 405 13.99 21.25 11.43
CA ASP A 405 14.98 22.22 10.99
C ASP A 405 14.36 23.09 9.87
N LYS A 406 14.03 24.33 10.25
CA LYS A 406 13.35 25.30 9.35
C LYS A 406 14.22 25.79 8.19
N SER A 407 15.52 25.53 8.22
CA SER A 407 16.45 25.89 7.14
C SER A 407 16.41 24.91 5.96
N LEU A 408 15.83 23.71 6.17
CA LEU A 408 15.81 22.63 5.19
C LEU A 408 14.50 22.59 4.39
N LEU A 409 14.62 22.22 3.12
CA LEU A 409 13.48 21.93 2.28
C LEU A 409 12.86 20.58 2.65
N ILE A 410 11.54 20.57 2.77
CA ILE A 410 10.73 19.41 3.18
C ILE A 410 10.10 18.75 1.95
N ARG A 411 10.09 17.41 1.94
CA ARG A 411 9.52 16.60 0.85
C ARG A 411 8.42 15.66 1.29
N ARG A 412 8.43 15.22 2.54
CA ARG A 412 7.47 14.24 3.06
C ARG A 412 6.96 14.68 4.42
N LEU A 413 5.67 14.49 4.63
CA LEU A 413 4.99 14.71 5.89
C LEU A 413 4.20 13.46 6.26
N ASN A 414 4.28 13.06 7.53
CA ASN A 414 3.40 12.05 8.11
C ASN A 414 2.91 12.53 9.46
N VAL A 415 1.63 12.34 9.73
CA VAL A 415 1.00 12.52 11.04
C VAL A 415 0.25 11.25 11.40
N THR A 416 0.41 10.77 12.62
CA THR A 416 -0.19 9.54 13.12
C THR A 416 -0.78 9.76 14.49
N ALA A 417 -2.03 9.38 14.68
CA ALA A 417 -2.68 9.25 15.98
C ALA A 417 -2.45 7.82 16.48
N ASN A 418 -1.78 7.68 17.61
CA ASN A 418 -1.51 6.41 18.29
C ASN A 418 -2.50 6.19 19.43
N HIS A 419 -2.49 4.97 20.00
CA HIS A 419 -3.34 4.57 21.13
C HIS A 419 -4.81 4.90 20.88
N ILE A 420 -5.27 4.68 19.66
CA ILE A 420 -6.66 4.95 19.32
C ILE A 420 -7.56 3.92 19.96
N ILE A 421 -8.62 4.41 20.61
CA ILE A 421 -9.66 3.60 21.24
C ILE A 421 -11.05 4.12 20.83
N PRO A 422 -12.09 3.29 20.92
CA PRO A 422 -13.47 3.77 20.79
C PRO A 422 -13.74 4.88 21.81
N GLU A 423 -14.40 5.94 21.39
CA GLU A 423 -14.74 7.05 22.28
C GLU A 423 -15.57 6.60 23.49
N SER A 424 -16.42 5.60 23.31
CA SER A 424 -17.22 4.99 24.40
C SER A 424 -16.36 4.28 25.46
N SER A 425 -15.12 3.92 25.12
CA SER A 425 -14.17 3.23 25.99
C SER A 425 -13.11 4.17 26.58
N ALA A 426 -13.16 5.45 26.20
CA ALA A 426 -12.20 6.42 26.72
C ALA A 426 -12.34 6.56 28.25
N PRO A 427 -11.21 6.52 29.00
CA PRO A 427 -11.24 6.79 30.41
C PRO A 427 -11.88 8.16 30.64
N GLN A 428 -13.01 8.19 31.35
CA GLN A 428 -13.51 9.46 31.87
C GLN A 428 -12.43 9.99 32.80
N LYS A 429 -12.08 11.28 32.70
CA LYS A 429 -11.30 11.94 33.74
C LYS A 429 -12.11 11.75 35.02
N ASN A 430 -11.81 10.67 35.74
CA ASN A 430 -12.32 10.56 37.10
C ASN A 430 -11.87 11.83 37.78
N ALA A 431 -12.79 12.53 38.39
CA ALA A 431 -12.49 13.43 39.48
C ALA A 431 -11.81 12.55 40.53
N GLY A 432 -10.51 12.24 40.33
CA GLY A 432 -9.70 11.66 41.40
C GLY A 432 -9.87 12.61 42.56
N TYR A 433 -9.83 12.07 43.77
CA TYR A 433 -9.75 12.89 44.95
C TYR A 433 -8.53 13.80 44.80
N GLU A 434 -8.75 14.98 44.17
CA GLU A 434 -7.73 16.06 44.21
C GLU A 434 -7.69 16.50 45.63
N GLN A 435 -6.54 16.36 46.26
CA GLN A 435 -6.34 16.94 47.60
C GLN A 435 -6.61 18.44 47.45
N LEU A 436 -7.72 18.89 48.06
CA LEU A 436 -8.15 20.26 47.95
C LEU A 436 -7.02 21.17 48.50
N ASP A 437 -6.50 22.04 47.67
CA ASP A 437 -5.54 23.07 48.04
C ASP A 437 -6.32 24.31 48.50
N LEU A 438 -5.94 24.85 49.66
CA LEU A 438 -6.58 26.00 50.27
C LEU A 438 -6.42 27.29 49.43
N PHE A 439 -5.54 27.31 48.46
CA PHE A 439 -5.25 28.49 47.61
C PHE A 439 -5.87 28.41 46.21
N THR A 440 -6.51 27.31 45.86
CA THR A 440 -7.14 27.11 44.54
C THR A 440 -8.60 27.58 44.58
N ASP A 441 -8.96 28.49 43.66
CA ASP A 441 -10.36 28.88 43.42
C ASP A 441 -11.09 27.78 42.64
N TYR A 442 -11.71 26.84 43.37
CA TYR A 442 -12.44 25.71 42.80
C TYR A 442 -13.64 26.13 41.97
N ALA A 443 -14.30 27.25 42.30
CA ALA A 443 -15.42 27.74 41.52
C ALA A 443 -14.96 28.22 40.15
N ALA A 444 -13.84 28.96 40.10
CA ALA A 444 -13.24 29.33 38.82
C ALA A 444 -12.72 28.15 38.01
N LEU A 445 -12.15 27.11 38.66
CA LEU A 445 -11.69 25.92 38.03
C LEU A 445 -12.87 25.10 37.40
N GLN A 446 -13.95 24.95 38.18
CA GLN A 446 -15.16 24.27 37.71
C GLN A 446 -15.82 25.02 36.54
N ALA A 447 -15.94 26.32 36.62
CA ALA A 447 -16.48 27.16 35.54
C ALA A 447 -15.64 27.01 34.25
N LYS A 448 -14.30 26.96 34.38
CA LYS A 448 -13.38 26.74 33.27
C LYS A 448 -13.56 25.35 32.65
N GLN A 449 -13.71 24.31 33.47
CA GLN A 449 -13.95 22.93 32.98
C GLN A 449 -15.30 22.81 32.27
N GLU A 450 -16.36 23.41 32.80
CA GLU A 450 -17.68 23.46 32.17
C GLU A 450 -17.64 24.20 30.83
N GLN A 451 -16.92 25.33 30.76
CA GLN A 451 -16.75 26.08 29.53
C GLN A 451 -15.99 25.24 28.49
N GLU A 452 -14.90 24.60 28.88
CA GLU A 452 -14.13 23.71 27.99
C GLU A 452 -14.99 22.57 27.48
N GLN A 453 -15.80 21.93 28.33
CA GLN A 453 -16.70 20.86 27.94
C GLN A 453 -17.75 21.32 26.91
N ARG A 454 -18.35 22.51 27.13
CA ARG A 454 -19.29 23.12 26.15
C ARG A 454 -18.63 23.42 24.81
N GLU A 455 -17.38 23.90 24.82
CA GLU A 455 -16.61 24.17 23.61
C GLU A 455 -16.33 22.85 22.84
N LEU A 456 -15.93 21.78 23.53
CA LEU A 456 -15.69 20.46 22.94
C LEU A 456 -16.96 19.87 22.33
N GLU A 457 -18.11 19.98 23.01
CA GLU A 457 -19.40 19.51 22.48
C GLU A 457 -19.83 20.29 21.24
N ARG A 458 -19.63 21.62 21.24
CA ARG A 458 -19.89 22.48 20.08
C ARG A 458 -18.98 22.12 18.90
N GLU A 459 -17.69 21.91 19.15
CA GLU A 459 -16.74 21.51 18.15
C GLU A 459 -17.14 20.17 17.53
N LYS A 460 -17.50 19.19 18.35
CA LYS A 460 -17.93 17.86 17.90
C LYS A 460 -19.19 17.91 17.03
N LYS A 461 -20.18 18.75 17.40
CA LYS A 461 -21.38 18.99 16.57
C LYS A 461 -21.00 19.56 15.20
N MET A 462 -20.06 20.53 15.18
CA MET A 462 -19.56 21.12 13.94
C MET A 462 -18.82 20.09 13.08
N GLN A 463 -17.92 19.27 13.66
CA GLN A 463 -17.21 18.20 12.95
C GLN A 463 -18.18 17.20 12.30
N LYS A 464 -19.23 16.77 13.04
CA LYS A 464 -20.26 15.88 12.50
C LYS A 464 -21.05 16.52 11.35
N ALA A 465 -21.40 17.81 11.46
CA ALA A 465 -22.06 18.54 10.40
C ALA A 465 -21.16 18.64 9.15
N MET A 466 -19.88 18.95 9.32
CA MET A 466 -18.91 18.96 8.21
C MET A 466 -18.76 17.60 7.54
N LEU A 467 -18.72 16.51 8.32
CA LEU A 467 -18.69 15.15 7.79
C LEU A 467 -19.94 14.83 6.96
N THR A 468 -21.12 15.19 7.47
CA THR A 468 -22.40 14.99 6.73
C THR A 468 -22.40 15.72 5.39
N ILE A 469 -21.93 16.98 5.36
CA ILE A 469 -21.82 17.77 4.14
C ILE A 469 -20.81 17.11 3.18
N LYS A 470 -19.61 16.74 3.67
CA LYS A 470 -18.57 16.11 2.85
C LYS A 470 -18.99 14.74 2.30
N LYS A 471 -19.74 13.94 3.06
CA LYS A 471 -20.30 12.65 2.59
C LYS A 471 -21.35 12.85 1.52
N LYS A 472 -22.21 13.85 1.65
CA LYS A 472 -23.34 14.09 0.73
C LYS A 472 -22.92 14.80 -0.56
N TYR A 473 -22.02 15.76 -0.48
CA TYR A 473 -21.68 16.68 -1.58
C TYR A 473 -20.22 16.58 -2.03
N GLY A 474 -19.44 15.66 -1.48
CA GLY A 474 -18.02 15.45 -1.77
C GLY A 474 -17.08 16.17 -0.82
N LYS A 475 -15.84 15.67 -0.76
CA LYS A 475 -14.83 16.11 0.21
C LYS A 475 -14.47 17.60 0.12
N ASN A 476 -14.66 18.21 -1.06
CA ASN A 476 -14.37 19.64 -1.31
C ASN A 476 -15.60 20.55 -1.15
N ALA A 477 -16.76 20.02 -0.77
CA ALA A 477 -17.98 20.83 -0.59
C ALA A 477 -17.88 21.87 0.54
N ILE A 478 -17.03 21.60 1.54
CA ILE A 478 -16.72 22.56 2.60
C ILE A 478 -15.21 22.53 2.88
N LEU A 479 -14.58 23.68 2.80
CA LEU A 479 -13.15 23.91 3.01
C LEU A 479 -12.95 24.95 4.12
N LYS A 480 -11.84 24.86 4.84
CA LYS A 480 -11.39 25.89 5.78
C LYS A 480 -10.53 26.93 5.04
N ALA A 481 -10.44 28.15 5.54
CA ALA A 481 -9.63 29.22 4.92
C ALA A 481 -8.19 28.78 4.63
N MET A 482 -7.56 28.03 5.53
CA MET A 482 -6.21 27.49 5.34
C MET A 482 -6.06 26.61 4.09
N ASN A 483 -7.15 26.01 3.59
CA ASN A 483 -7.12 25.18 2.38
C ASN A 483 -7.10 25.99 1.07
N LEU A 484 -7.16 27.33 1.19
CA LEU A 484 -7.13 28.27 0.08
C LEU A 484 -5.83 29.10 0.08
N GLU A 485 -4.96 28.92 1.07
CA GLU A 485 -3.68 29.58 1.17
C GLU A 485 -2.68 29.05 0.12
N GLU A 486 -1.69 29.88 -0.23
CA GLU A 486 -0.62 29.48 -1.15
C GLU A 486 0.18 28.29 -0.60
N GLY A 487 0.29 27.22 -1.35
CA GLY A 487 0.94 25.98 -0.94
C GLY A 487 0.01 24.96 -0.28
N ALA A 488 -1.27 25.28 -0.04
CA ALA A 488 -2.26 24.31 0.41
C ALA A 488 -2.47 23.17 -0.60
N THR A 489 -2.68 21.96 -0.12
CA THR A 489 -2.82 20.76 -0.94
C THR A 489 -4.11 19.97 -0.70
N ALA A 490 -4.91 20.38 0.28
CA ALA A 490 -6.10 19.61 0.69
C ALA A 490 -7.11 19.42 -0.45
N LYS A 491 -7.34 20.45 -1.28
CA LYS A 491 -8.27 20.38 -2.39
C LYS A 491 -7.89 19.29 -3.40
N ASP A 492 -6.62 19.25 -3.78
CA ASP A 492 -6.10 18.26 -4.72
C ASP A 492 -6.05 16.87 -4.08
N ARG A 493 -5.65 16.81 -2.79
CA ARG A 493 -5.62 15.55 -2.03
C ARG A 493 -7.02 14.95 -1.84
N ASN A 494 -8.04 15.76 -1.66
CA ASN A 494 -9.43 15.30 -1.56
C ASN A 494 -9.94 14.65 -2.86
N ALA A 495 -9.37 15.01 -4.01
CA ALA A 495 -9.62 14.40 -5.31
C ALA A 495 -8.74 13.17 -5.59
N GLN A 496 -8.08 12.62 -4.56
CA GLN A 496 -7.22 11.46 -4.68
C GLN A 496 -7.70 10.31 -3.80
N ILE A 497 -7.39 9.08 -4.25
CA ILE A 497 -7.52 7.84 -3.49
C ILE A 497 -6.13 7.19 -3.46
N GLY A 498 -5.60 6.88 -2.27
CA GLY A 498 -4.26 6.29 -2.12
C GLY A 498 -3.13 7.17 -2.70
N GLY A 499 -3.34 8.50 -2.81
CA GLY A 499 -2.37 9.45 -3.38
C GLY A 499 -2.37 9.54 -4.91
N HIS A 500 -3.32 8.93 -5.59
CA HIS A 500 -3.53 8.96 -7.05
C HIS A 500 -4.89 9.56 -7.39
N LYS A 501 -5.08 10.00 -8.63
CA LYS A 501 -6.37 10.54 -9.09
C LYS A 501 -7.51 9.54 -8.82
N ALA A 502 -8.64 10.05 -8.28
CA ALA A 502 -9.82 9.25 -7.98
C ALA A 502 -10.52 8.77 -9.25
#